data_04646894ff0f1b4c14452f2eeb79a22b
#
_entry.id   04646894ff0f1b4c14452f2eeb79a22b
#
_cell.length_a   1.000
_cell.length_b   1.000
_cell.length_c   1.000
_cell.angle_alpha   90.00
_cell.angle_beta   90.00
_cell.angle_gamma   90.00
#
_symmetry.space_group_name_H-M   'P 1'
#
loop_
_entity.id
_entity.type
_entity.pdbx_description
1 polymer ?
#
loop_
_entity_poly.entity_id
_entity_poly.type
_entity_poly.pdbx_seq_one_letter_code
_entity_poly.pdbx_strand_id
1 'polypeptide(L)'
;MNKSIDEIDFEKSGGLVPVIVQDANTKDILTLAYTNKESLELAKKTGNSWFWSRSRNKLWMKGEESGNTQKIKEILVDCDSDAIIYLVEPSGPACHTGEKVCFHNELK
;
A
#
# COMPACT_ATOMS: atom_id res chain seq x y z
N MET A 1 -17.02 10.13 -5.03
CA MET A 1 -16.34 11.41 -4.82
C MET A 1 -14.84 11.21 -4.99
N ASN A 2 -14.19 12.21 -5.55
CA ASN A 2 -12.76 12.11 -5.85
C ASN A 2 -11.94 13.05 -4.98
N LYS A 3 -10.74 12.61 -4.59
CA LYS A 3 -9.77 13.44 -3.90
C LYS A 3 -8.47 13.43 -4.68
N SER A 4 -7.73 14.53 -4.62
CA SER A 4 -6.40 14.62 -5.22
C SER A 4 -5.33 14.29 -4.18
N ILE A 5 -4.11 14.01 -4.66
CA ILE A 5 -2.98 13.71 -3.78
C ILE A 5 -2.67 14.89 -2.85
N ASP A 6 -2.95 16.11 -3.30
CA ASP A 6 -2.70 17.32 -2.50
C ASP A 6 -3.64 17.44 -1.30
N GLU A 7 -4.74 16.70 -1.30
CA GLU A 7 -5.70 16.69 -0.20
C GLU A 7 -5.31 15.71 0.91
N ILE A 8 -4.32 14.85 0.67
CA ILE A 8 -3.87 13.87 1.66
C ILE A 8 -3.12 14.58 2.78
N ASP A 9 -3.52 14.30 4.01
CA ASP A 9 -2.94 14.91 5.19
C ASP A 9 -1.75 14.09 5.71
N PHE A 10 -0.61 14.26 5.06
CA PHE A 10 0.63 13.57 5.48
C PHE A 10 1.18 14.12 6.79
N GLU A 11 0.94 15.39 7.08
CA GLU A 11 1.51 16.06 8.26
C GLU A 11 0.94 15.53 9.57
N LYS A 12 -0.32 15.15 9.57
CA LYS A 12 -1.02 14.63 10.74
C LYS A 12 -0.28 13.46 11.40
N SER A 13 0.37 12.63 10.60
CA SER A 13 1.08 11.44 11.06
C SER A 13 2.60 11.51 10.82
N GLY A 14 3.15 12.72 10.80
CA GLY A 14 4.59 12.90 10.69
C GLY A 14 5.17 12.66 9.29
N GLY A 15 4.36 12.87 8.27
CA GLY A 15 4.78 12.72 6.87
C GLY A 15 4.40 11.39 6.23
N LEU A 16 3.82 10.47 6.99
CA LEU A 16 3.41 9.16 6.51
C LEU A 16 1.92 8.94 6.74
N VAL A 17 1.28 8.20 5.86
CA VAL A 17 -0.07 7.71 6.08
C VAL A 17 -0.09 6.19 5.91
N PRO A 18 -0.95 5.49 6.67
CA PRO A 18 -1.08 4.04 6.51
C PRO A 18 -1.76 3.69 5.19
N VAL A 19 -1.31 2.59 4.60
CA VAL A 19 -1.88 2.03 3.38
C VAL A 19 -2.29 0.60 3.66
N ILE A 20 -3.57 0.30 3.51
CA ILE A 20 -4.07 -1.07 3.51
C ILE A 20 -3.99 -1.56 2.08
N VAL A 21 -3.38 -2.73 1.87
CA VAL A 21 -3.33 -3.35 0.55
C VAL A 21 -4.33 -4.49 0.53
N GLN A 22 -5.28 -4.41 -0.39
CA GLN A 22 -6.38 -5.36 -0.49
C GLN A 22 -6.44 -5.94 -1.89
N ASP A 23 -6.68 -7.25 -1.98
CA ASP A 23 -6.88 -7.92 -3.27
C ASP A 23 -8.18 -7.41 -3.89
N ALA A 24 -8.10 -6.86 -5.09
CA ALA A 24 -9.26 -6.27 -5.77
C ALA A 24 -10.34 -7.30 -6.12
N ASN A 25 -9.93 -8.56 -6.30
CA ASN A 25 -10.84 -9.64 -6.70
C ASN A 25 -11.42 -10.40 -5.51
N THR A 26 -10.57 -10.86 -4.59
CA THR A 26 -11.00 -11.68 -3.44
C THR A 26 -11.43 -10.85 -2.25
N LYS A 27 -11.01 -9.59 -2.19
CA LYS A 27 -11.21 -8.67 -1.07
C LYS A 27 -10.40 -9.03 0.19
N ASP A 28 -9.47 -9.98 0.08
CA ASP A 28 -8.57 -10.29 1.18
C ASP A 28 -7.70 -9.09 1.52
N ILE A 29 -7.50 -8.84 2.81
CA ILE A 29 -6.53 -7.84 3.27
C ILE A 29 -5.15 -8.48 3.18
N LEU A 30 -4.29 -7.94 2.34
CA LEU A 30 -2.97 -8.52 2.06
C LEU A 30 -1.91 -8.07 3.05
N THR A 31 -1.84 -6.77 3.30
CA THR A 31 -0.84 -6.21 4.22
C THR A 31 -1.22 -4.77 4.61
N LEU A 32 -0.50 -4.24 5.59
CA LEU A 32 -0.55 -2.82 5.92
C LEU A 32 0.88 -2.28 5.85
N ALA A 33 1.05 -1.14 5.20
CA ALA A 33 2.34 -0.48 5.06
C ALA A 33 2.14 1.03 5.22
N TYR A 34 3.18 1.80 4.91
CA TYR A 34 3.13 3.25 5.02
C TYR A 34 3.61 3.89 3.72
N THR A 35 3.07 5.06 3.43
CA THR A 35 3.46 5.81 2.24
C THR A 35 3.66 7.28 2.60
N ASN A 36 4.61 7.92 1.91
CA ASN A 36 4.75 9.36 1.94
C ASN A 36 4.24 9.91 0.62
N LYS A 37 4.31 11.22 0.43
CA LYS A 37 3.84 11.84 -0.80
C LYS A 37 4.56 11.29 -2.03
N GLU A 38 5.89 11.11 -1.95
CA GLU A 38 6.69 10.62 -3.06
C GLU A 38 6.33 9.20 -3.46
N SER A 39 6.19 8.28 -2.49
CA SER A 39 5.81 6.90 -2.79
C SER A 39 4.39 6.82 -3.34
N LEU A 40 3.48 7.66 -2.86
CA LEU A 40 2.11 7.69 -3.38
C LEU A 40 2.08 8.22 -4.82
N GLU A 41 2.89 9.23 -5.14
CA GLU A 41 3.01 9.74 -6.51
C GLU A 41 3.55 8.66 -7.44
N LEU A 42 4.56 7.89 -7.00
CA LEU A 42 5.10 6.78 -7.77
C LEU A 42 4.07 5.67 -7.96
N ALA A 43 3.30 5.35 -6.94
CA ALA A 43 2.23 4.35 -7.03
C ALA A 43 1.20 4.76 -8.08
N LYS A 44 0.79 6.01 -8.07
CA LYS A 44 -0.17 6.56 -9.01
C LYS A 44 0.38 6.59 -10.42
N LYS A 45 1.65 6.98 -10.58
CA LYS A 45 2.31 7.09 -11.88
C LYS A 45 2.57 5.73 -12.54
N THR A 46 3.08 4.78 -11.77
CA THR A 46 3.50 3.48 -12.30
C THR A 46 2.42 2.41 -12.29
N GLY A 47 1.39 2.58 -11.44
CA GLY A 47 0.36 1.57 -11.26
C GLY A 47 0.80 0.37 -10.43
N ASN A 48 1.93 0.47 -9.75
CA ASN A 48 2.43 -0.58 -8.85
C ASN A 48 2.44 -0.08 -7.42
N SER A 49 2.37 -1.02 -6.45
CA SER A 49 2.41 -0.67 -5.03
C SER A 49 3.78 -0.16 -4.63
N TRP A 50 3.86 1.13 -4.29
CA TRP A 50 5.05 1.78 -3.76
C TRP A 50 4.78 2.21 -2.32
N PHE A 51 5.80 2.11 -1.49
CA PHE A 51 5.71 2.41 -0.06
C PHE A 51 6.95 3.13 0.42
N TRP A 52 6.85 3.67 1.63
CA TRP A 52 8.00 4.18 2.37
C TRP A 52 8.34 3.18 3.47
N SER A 53 9.57 2.67 3.46
CA SER A 53 10.05 1.76 4.51
C SER A 53 10.54 2.59 5.69
N ARG A 54 9.84 2.47 6.83
CA ARG A 54 10.22 3.17 8.06
C ARG A 54 11.53 2.65 8.64
N SER A 55 11.75 1.35 8.56
CA SER A 55 12.95 0.72 9.10
C SER A 55 14.20 1.01 8.28
N ARG A 56 14.06 1.06 6.95
CA ARG A 56 15.19 1.32 6.05
C ARG A 56 15.28 2.78 5.60
N ASN A 57 14.28 3.57 5.94
CA ASN A 57 14.20 4.99 5.62
C ASN A 57 14.38 5.25 4.12
N LYS A 58 13.66 4.50 3.29
CA LYS A 58 13.73 4.63 1.83
C LYS A 58 12.44 4.21 1.14
N LEU A 59 12.30 4.65 -0.12
CA LEU A 59 11.23 4.21 -1.00
C LEU A 59 11.45 2.75 -1.41
N TRP A 60 10.37 1.99 -1.56
CA TRP A 60 10.46 0.66 -2.13
C TRP A 60 9.18 0.28 -2.87
N MET A 61 9.35 -0.53 -3.91
CA MET A 61 8.23 -1.07 -4.68
C MET A 61 8.06 -2.54 -4.29
N LYS A 62 6.82 -2.92 -4.00
CA LYS A 62 6.51 -4.32 -3.68
C LYS A 62 6.89 -5.20 -4.87
N GLY A 63 7.71 -6.21 -4.61
CA GLY A 63 8.13 -7.16 -5.62
C GLY A 63 9.34 -6.74 -6.44
N GLU A 64 10.02 -5.65 -6.10
CA GLU A 64 11.19 -5.18 -6.86
C GLU A 64 12.34 -6.19 -6.89
N GLU A 65 12.44 -7.06 -5.89
CA GLU A 65 13.43 -8.12 -5.85
C GLU A 65 12.82 -9.51 -6.10
N SER A 66 11.67 -9.80 -5.50
CA SER A 66 11.03 -11.11 -5.58
C SER A 66 10.23 -11.34 -6.87
N GLY A 67 9.85 -10.28 -7.55
CA GLY A 67 8.94 -10.36 -8.69
C GLY A 67 7.47 -10.44 -8.30
N ASN A 68 7.16 -10.49 -7.01
CA ASN A 68 5.77 -10.53 -6.50
C ASN A 68 5.18 -9.14 -6.45
N THR A 69 5.03 -8.52 -7.63
CA THR A 69 4.51 -7.16 -7.76
C THR A 69 3.01 -7.11 -7.50
N GLN A 70 2.50 -5.93 -7.27
CA GLN A 70 1.07 -5.69 -7.06
C GLN A 70 0.62 -4.58 -8.00
N LYS A 71 -0.25 -4.94 -8.95
CA LYS A 71 -0.80 -3.97 -9.90
C LYS A 71 -1.98 -3.26 -9.26
N ILE A 72 -1.89 -1.95 -9.15
CA ILE A 72 -2.95 -1.15 -8.54
C ILE A 72 -4.10 -0.96 -9.52
N LYS A 73 -5.31 -1.31 -9.09
CA LYS A 73 -6.55 -1.10 -9.85
C LYS A 73 -7.22 0.19 -9.43
N GLU A 74 -7.22 0.48 -8.14
CA GLU A 74 -7.78 1.71 -7.57
C GLU A 74 -7.01 2.11 -6.33
N ILE A 75 -6.96 3.41 -6.07
CA ILE A 75 -6.44 3.97 -4.82
C ILE A 75 -7.62 4.69 -4.17
N LEU A 76 -7.98 4.25 -2.97
CA LEU A 76 -9.08 4.84 -2.21
C LEU A 76 -8.54 5.64 -1.04
N VAL A 77 -9.22 6.73 -0.72
CA VAL A 77 -8.83 7.64 0.37
C VAL A 77 -9.99 7.72 1.34
N ASP A 78 -9.71 7.69 2.62
CA ASP A 78 -10.77 7.77 3.62
C ASP A 78 -11.34 9.19 3.78
N CYS A 79 -12.36 9.33 4.63
CA CYS A 79 -13.14 10.58 4.72
C CYS A 79 -12.34 11.80 5.18
N ASP A 80 -11.33 11.60 6.03
CA ASP A 80 -10.50 12.70 6.55
C ASP A 80 -9.10 12.74 5.94
N SER A 81 -8.89 11.97 4.87
CA SER A 81 -7.68 12.02 4.03
C SER A 81 -6.39 11.65 4.76
N ASP A 82 -6.47 10.72 5.71
CA ASP A 82 -5.29 10.28 6.47
C ASP A 82 -5.02 8.78 6.41
N ALA A 83 -5.75 8.04 5.57
CA ALA A 83 -5.54 6.61 5.33
C ALA A 83 -5.91 6.24 3.90
N ILE A 84 -5.22 5.25 3.35
CA ILE A 84 -5.34 4.89 1.93
C ILE A 84 -5.52 3.38 1.80
N ILE A 85 -6.26 2.97 0.78
CA ILE A 85 -6.32 1.58 0.34
C ILE A 85 -5.80 1.50 -1.08
N TYR A 86 -4.85 0.57 -1.32
CA TYR A 86 -4.53 0.13 -2.66
C TYR A 86 -5.34 -1.12 -2.95
N LEU A 87 -6.23 -1.06 -3.93
CA LEU A 87 -6.90 -2.26 -4.46
C LEU A 87 -6.02 -2.81 -5.56
N VAL A 88 -5.50 -4.02 -5.40
CA VAL A 88 -4.45 -4.55 -6.28
C VAL A 88 -4.79 -5.92 -6.85
N GLU A 89 -4.11 -6.26 -7.97
CA GLU A 89 -4.02 -7.61 -8.49
C GLU A 89 -2.60 -8.10 -8.15
N PRO A 90 -2.42 -8.99 -7.14
CA PRO A 90 -1.08 -9.46 -6.80
C PRO A 90 -0.56 -10.49 -7.79
N SER A 91 0.73 -10.41 -8.11
CA SER A 91 1.41 -11.40 -8.97
C SER A 91 1.87 -12.63 -8.19
N GLY A 92 1.86 -12.55 -6.85
CA GLY A 92 2.30 -13.63 -5.99
C GLY A 92 2.01 -13.30 -4.54
N PRO A 93 2.54 -14.08 -3.59
CA PRO A 93 2.29 -13.87 -2.17
C PRO A 93 2.68 -12.47 -1.69
N ALA A 94 1.87 -11.89 -0.82
CA ALA A 94 2.15 -10.58 -0.25
C ALA A 94 3.21 -10.67 0.86
N CYS A 95 3.22 -11.76 1.61
CA CYS A 95 4.13 -11.96 2.72
C CYS A 95 5.46 -12.56 2.26
N HIS A 96 6.58 -12.11 2.85
CA HIS A 96 7.89 -12.66 2.53
C HIS A 96 8.02 -14.14 2.94
N THR A 97 7.12 -14.65 3.79
CA THR A 97 7.08 -16.05 4.19
C THR A 97 6.47 -16.97 3.12
N GLY A 98 5.93 -16.39 2.06
CA GLY A 98 5.24 -17.13 1.00
C GLY A 98 3.74 -17.25 1.16
N GLU A 99 3.19 -16.72 2.25
CA GLU A 99 1.75 -16.70 2.45
C GLU A 99 1.09 -15.61 1.61
N LYS A 100 -0.13 -15.86 1.16
CA LYS A 100 -0.88 -14.90 0.34
C LYS A 100 -1.05 -13.57 1.06
N VAL A 101 -1.36 -13.61 2.37
CA VAL A 101 -1.60 -12.43 3.19
C VAL A 101 -0.60 -12.37 4.34
N CYS A 102 -0.26 -11.16 4.78
CA CYS A 102 0.60 -10.98 5.95
C CYS A 102 -0.12 -11.34 7.25
N PHE A 103 -1.43 -11.21 7.26
CA PHE A 103 -2.26 -11.43 8.45
C PHE A 103 -2.72 -12.89 8.52
N HIS A 104 -1.78 -13.83 8.62
CA HIS A 104 -2.08 -15.27 8.65
C HIS A 104 -1.91 -15.92 10.03
N ASN A 105 -1.74 -15.11 11.06
CA ASN A 105 -1.66 -15.59 12.45
C ASN A 105 -2.85 -15.04 13.24
N GLU A 106 -3.36 -15.83 14.17
CA GLU A 106 -4.40 -15.39 15.09
C GLU A 106 -3.79 -15.02 16.44
N LEU A 107 -4.31 -13.99 17.05
CA LEU A 107 -3.96 -13.64 18.43
C LEU A 107 -4.85 -14.44 19.34
N LYS A 108 -4.26 -15.30 20.17
CA LYS A 108 -4.99 -16.15 21.12
C LYS A 108 -4.86 -15.65 22.55
#